data_965536980182682557e04a681a98533a
#
_entry.id   965536980182682557e04a681a98533a
#
_cell.length_a   1.000
_cell.length_b   1.000
_cell.length_c   1.000
_cell.angle_alpha   90.00
_cell.angle_beta   90.00
_cell.angle_gamma   90.00
#
_symmetry.space_group_name_H-M   'P 1'
#
loop_
_entity.id
_entity.type
_entity.pdbx_description
1 polymer ?
#
loop_
_entity_poly.entity_id
_entity_poly.type
_entity_poly.pdbx_seq_one_letter_code
_entity_poly.pdbx_strand_id
1 'polypeptide(L)'
;MLKYTFIHEVKIKGGVDNLKILKKLKRLALIKLNKFTSRSNNIEMDAKVSSKSKLRSNKLSLALGTISTLLLVVFIFILANKNLQAQIKIKEEPLNRLKELQREINAKEEQKKRLEQENLELNKEFEEARNMMIQNMKTESTELKSIISDYDFVLHFAGMKSFEGQGIRVTLADKESIAYDSTTDSSEIVHDGDLRIIVEFFKSNYFDAIAVNGERISPMSPLLCTGPSVLVNRVYHSSPFVIEGGLEEIDNIEDFFKQLQDQQFIKAMKDRGLKLEIEIVKDMQLNPMQDDIYINSQVDRLGGYKNEIK
;
A
#
# COMPACT_ATOMS: atom_id res chain seq x y z
N MET A 1 -4.98 -0.67 -12.43
CA MET A 1 -5.83 -1.46 -13.35
C MET A 1 -5.24 -2.83 -13.74
N LEU A 2 -3.94 -3.01 -13.87
CA LEU A 2 -3.29 -4.27 -14.28
C LEU A 2 -3.37 -5.43 -13.25
N LYS A 3 -3.55 -5.18 -11.96
CA LYS A 3 -3.72 -6.23 -10.93
C LYS A 3 -5.08 -6.95 -11.00
N TYR A 4 -6.10 -6.33 -11.54
CA TYR A 4 -7.44 -6.94 -11.66
C TYR A 4 -7.56 -7.88 -12.85
N THR A 5 -6.82 -7.67 -13.92
CA THR A 5 -6.84 -8.53 -15.12
C THR A 5 -6.15 -9.88 -14.88
N PHE A 6 -5.06 -9.91 -14.09
CA PHE A 6 -4.34 -11.16 -13.82
C PHE A 6 -5.13 -12.14 -12.92
N ILE A 7 -5.93 -11.61 -11.98
CA ILE A 7 -6.81 -12.45 -11.13
C ILE A 7 -7.97 -13.05 -11.93
N HIS A 8 -8.45 -12.35 -12.97
CA HIS A 8 -9.55 -12.84 -13.80
C HIS A 8 -9.11 -13.98 -14.77
N GLU A 9 -7.90 -13.93 -15.30
CA GLU A 9 -7.37 -14.98 -16.20
C GLU A 9 -7.03 -16.28 -15.46
N VAL A 10 -6.47 -16.21 -14.25
CA VAL A 10 -6.22 -17.41 -13.43
C VAL A 10 -7.52 -18.10 -13.00
N LYS A 11 -8.60 -17.34 -12.81
CA LYS A 11 -9.91 -17.89 -12.46
C LYS A 11 -10.57 -18.66 -13.61
N ILE A 12 -10.27 -18.29 -14.86
CA ILE A 12 -10.82 -18.94 -16.06
C ILE A 12 -10.05 -20.22 -16.41
N LYS A 13 -8.73 -20.26 -16.24
CA LYS A 13 -7.94 -21.46 -16.59
C LYS A 13 -8.19 -22.65 -15.66
N GLY A 14 -8.35 -22.45 -14.37
CA GLY A 14 -8.62 -23.54 -13.41
C GLY A 14 -10.05 -24.14 -13.51
N GLY A 15 -11.03 -23.38 -13.97
CA GLY A 15 -12.42 -23.81 -14.08
C GLY A 15 -12.70 -24.64 -15.33
N VAL A 16 -12.04 -24.32 -16.41
CA VAL A 16 -12.28 -24.97 -17.73
C VAL A 16 -11.66 -26.36 -17.80
N ASP A 17 -10.51 -26.57 -17.18
CA ASP A 17 -9.85 -27.88 -17.20
C ASP A 17 -10.57 -28.91 -16.33
N ASN A 18 -11.10 -28.50 -15.18
CA ASN A 18 -11.92 -29.37 -14.33
C ASN A 18 -13.25 -29.75 -15.03
N LEU A 19 -13.85 -28.84 -15.79
CA LEU A 19 -15.07 -29.12 -16.57
C LEU A 19 -14.78 -30.08 -17.75
N LYS A 20 -13.64 -29.96 -18.39
CA LYS A 20 -13.18 -30.87 -19.47
C LYS A 20 -12.89 -32.28 -18.92
N ILE A 21 -12.27 -32.37 -17.75
CA ILE A 21 -11.99 -33.66 -17.09
C ILE A 21 -13.31 -34.33 -16.68
N LEU A 22 -14.27 -33.59 -16.10
CA LEU A 22 -15.61 -34.13 -15.76
C LEU A 22 -16.38 -34.59 -16.99
N LYS A 23 -16.34 -33.83 -18.09
CA LYS A 23 -16.96 -34.24 -19.38
C LYS A 23 -16.28 -35.47 -19.96
N LYS A 24 -14.96 -35.59 -19.84
CA LYS A 24 -14.21 -36.76 -20.30
C LYS A 24 -14.52 -38.02 -19.47
N LEU A 25 -14.62 -37.87 -18.15
CA LEU A 25 -15.02 -38.95 -17.23
C LEU A 25 -16.48 -39.41 -17.47
N LYS A 26 -17.42 -38.46 -17.68
CA LYS A 26 -18.80 -38.82 -18.07
C LYS A 26 -18.88 -39.58 -19.38
N ARG A 27 -18.09 -39.16 -20.40
CA ARG A 27 -18.04 -39.87 -21.69
C ARG A 27 -17.45 -41.28 -21.55
N LEU A 28 -16.40 -41.48 -20.79
CA LEU A 28 -15.78 -42.78 -20.52
C LEU A 28 -16.73 -43.70 -19.72
N ALA A 29 -17.48 -43.18 -18.78
CA ALA A 29 -18.50 -43.93 -18.05
C ALA A 29 -19.65 -44.36 -18.96
N LEU A 30 -20.14 -43.49 -19.85
CA LEU A 30 -21.18 -43.82 -20.83
C LEU A 30 -20.72 -44.89 -21.86
N ILE A 31 -19.47 -44.80 -22.35
CA ILE A 31 -18.91 -45.77 -23.31
C ILE A 31 -18.75 -47.14 -22.64
N LYS A 32 -18.34 -47.20 -21.36
CA LYS A 32 -18.30 -48.48 -20.60
C LYS A 32 -19.68 -49.04 -20.35
N LEU A 33 -20.67 -48.22 -20.02
CA LEU A 33 -22.08 -48.65 -19.86
C LEU A 33 -22.65 -49.22 -21.18
N ASN A 34 -22.44 -48.53 -22.32
CA ASN A 34 -22.92 -49.01 -23.64
C ASN A 34 -22.24 -50.29 -24.08
N LYS A 35 -20.90 -50.45 -23.80
CA LYS A 35 -20.21 -51.74 -24.06
C LYS A 35 -20.75 -52.87 -23.18
N PHE A 36 -21.19 -52.57 -21.96
CA PHE A 36 -21.74 -53.57 -21.06
C PHE A 36 -23.13 -53.99 -21.46
N THR A 37 -24.00 -53.07 -21.89
CA THR A 37 -25.34 -53.36 -22.40
C THR A 37 -25.31 -54.10 -23.71
N SER A 38 -24.41 -53.79 -24.66
CA SER A 38 -24.26 -54.53 -25.92
C SER A 38 -23.71 -55.92 -25.72
N ARG A 39 -22.89 -56.18 -24.70
CA ARG A 39 -22.43 -57.52 -24.35
C ARG A 39 -23.47 -58.37 -23.67
N SER A 40 -24.41 -57.75 -22.95
CA SER A 40 -25.53 -58.41 -22.31
C SER A 40 -26.55 -58.92 -23.34
N ASN A 41 -26.80 -58.16 -24.42
CA ASN A 41 -27.75 -58.53 -25.45
C ASN A 41 -27.27 -59.67 -26.41
N ASN A 42 -25.93 -59.84 -26.54
CA ASN A 42 -25.35 -60.96 -27.32
C ASN A 42 -25.28 -62.28 -26.54
N ILE A 43 -25.42 -62.27 -25.22
CA ILE A 43 -25.40 -63.49 -24.38
C ILE A 43 -26.79 -64.11 -24.30
N GLU A 44 -27.85 -63.37 -24.61
CA GLU A 44 -29.24 -63.85 -24.51
C GLU A 44 -29.68 -64.76 -25.67
N MET A 45 -28.90 -64.84 -26.75
CA MET A 45 -29.26 -65.65 -27.95
C MET A 45 -28.69 -67.08 -27.94
N ASP A 46 -27.70 -67.44 -27.10
CA ASP A 46 -27.06 -68.75 -27.11
C ASP A 46 -27.39 -69.69 -25.92
N ALA A 47 -28.30 -69.29 -25.02
CA ALA A 47 -28.57 -70.01 -23.77
C ALA A 47 -29.96 -70.63 -23.69
N LYS A 48 -30.44 -71.32 -24.76
CA LYS A 48 -31.73 -72.02 -24.66
C LYS A 48 -31.62 -73.53 -24.41
N VAL A 49 -30.45 -74.02 -24.08
CA VAL A 49 -30.25 -75.46 -23.72
C VAL A 49 -29.18 -75.53 -22.59
N SER A 50 -29.56 -75.60 -21.36
CA SER A 50 -28.99 -76.33 -20.22
C SER A 50 -29.29 -75.68 -18.86
N SER A 51 -30.10 -76.39 -18.09
CA SER A 51 -30.21 -76.45 -16.62
C SER A 51 -30.46 -75.15 -15.83
N LYS A 52 -31.62 -75.07 -15.17
CA LYS A 52 -32.11 -74.06 -14.23
C LYS A 52 -31.16 -73.69 -13.05
N SER A 53 -30.09 -74.45 -12.80
CA SER A 53 -29.12 -74.20 -11.71
C SER A 53 -28.03 -73.20 -12.11
N LYS A 54 -27.54 -73.23 -13.36
CA LYS A 54 -26.53 -72.30 -13.87
C LYS A 54 -27.10 -70.88 -14.05
N LEU A 55 -28.41 -70.77 -14.38
CA LEU A 55 -29.05 -69.48 -14.61
C LEU A 55 -29.16 -68.62 -13.33
N ARG A 56 -29.29 -69.27 -12.13
CA ARG A 56 -29.36 -68.57 -10.84
C ARG A 56 -28.03 -68.05 -10.38
N SER A 57 -26.94 -68.77 -10.64
CA SER A 57 -25.56 -68.36 -10.30
C SER A 57 -25.10 -67.16 -11.18
N ASN A 58 -25.43 -67.19 -12.46
CA ASN A 58 -25.05 -66.10 -13.37
C ASN A 58 -25.82 -64.78 -13.09
N LYS A 59 -27.09 -64.88 -12.71
CA LYS A 59 -27.89 -63.71 -12.33
C LYS A 59 -27.39 -63.11 -11.00
N LEU A 60 -26.96 -63.93 -10.06
CA LEU A 60 -26.38 -63.45 -8.79
C LEU A 60 -25.02 -62.77 -8.97
N SER A 61 -24.15 -63.35 -9.83
CA SER A 61 -22.84 -62.74 -10.15
C SER A 61 -22.98 -61.42 -10.95
N LEU A 62 -23.96 -61.32 -11.83
CA LEU A 62 -24.26 -60.10 -12.58
C LEU A 62 -24.80 -59.01 -11.61
N ALA A 63 -25.69 -59.36 -10.71
CA ALA A 63 -26.22 -58.45 -9.71
C ALA A 63 -25.16 -57.96 -8.73
N LEU A 64 -24.24 -58.83 -8.28
CA LEU A 64 -23.11 -58.46 -7.45
C LEU A 64 -22.11 -57.55 -8.21
N GLY A 65 -21.87 -57.78 -9.48
CA GLY A 65 -21.03 -56.94 -10.32
C GLY A 65 -21.62 -55.54 -10.51
N THR A 66 -22.95 -55.43 -10.72
CA THR A 66 -23.61 -54.12 -10.86
C THR A 66 -23.63 -53.33 -9.55
N ILE A 67 -23.82 -53.99 -8.42
CA ILE A 67 -23.74 -53.34 -7.08
C ILE A 67 -22.31 -52.84 -6.80
N SER A 68 -21.29 -53.67 -7.11
CA SER A 68 -19.89 -53.27 -6.92
C SER A 68 -19.51 -52.06 -7.76
N THR A 69 -19.96 -51.99 -9.05
CA THR A 69 -19.70 -50.81 -9.90
C THR A 69 -20.42 -49.57 -9.42
N LEU A 70 -21.63 -49.71 -8.91
CA LEU A 70 -22.41 -48.60 -8.33
C LEU A 70 -21.74 -48.04 -7.08
N LEU A 71 -21.27 -48.94 -6.17
CA LEU A 71 -20.53 -48.52 -4.97
C LEU A 71 -19.24 -47.84 -5.31
N LEU A 72 -18.52 -48.29 -6.36
CA LEU A 72 -17.28 -47.67 -6.81
C LEU A 72 -17.50 -46.26 -7.39
N VAL A 73 -18.60 -46.05 -8.14
CA VAL A 73 -19.01 -44.75 -8.65
C VAL A 73 -19.37 -43.80 -7.50
N VAL A 74 -20.15 -44.28 -6.50
CA VAL A 74 -20.48 -43.48 -5.32
C VAL A 74 -19.23 -43.13 -4.51
N PHE A 75 -18.29 -44.04 -4.36
CA PHE A 75 -17.03 -43.79 -3.68
C PHE A 75 -16.17 -42.75 -4.38
N ILE A 76 -16.07 -42.84 -5.73
CA ILE A 76 -15.36 -41.84 -6.52
C ILE A 76 -16.04 -40.47 -6.41
N PHE A 77 -17.39 -40.44 -6.37
CA PHE A 77 -18.14 -39.19 -6.20
C PHE A 77 -17.88 -38.53 -4.82
N ILE A 78 -17.84 -39.35 -3.77
CA ILE A 78 -17.53 -38.88 -2.41
C ILE A 78 -16.08 -38.32 -2.34
N LEU A 79 -15.12 -39.03 -2.95
CA LEU A 79 -13.72 -38.55 -3.00
C LEU A 79 -13.59 -37.28 -3.81
N ALA A 80 -14.28 -37.17 -4.94
CA ALA A 80 -14.28 -35.98 -5.77
C ALA A 80 -14.90 -34.77 -5.04
N ASN A 81 -15.98 -34.97 -4.30
CA ASN A 81 -16.60 -33.94 -3.49
C ASN A 81 -15.69 -33.50 -2.31
N LYS A 82 -15.02 -34.42 -1.61
CA LYS A 82 -14.06 -34.07 -0.57
C LYS A 82 -12.90 -33.26 -1.11
N ASN A 83 -12.32 -33.66 -2.26
CA ASN A 83 -11.26 -32.90 -2.90
C ASN A 83 -11.72 -31.51 -3.36
N LEU A 84 -12.93 -31.40 -3.89
CA LEU A 84 -13.50 -30.11 -4.31
C LEU A 84 -13.70 -29.18 -3.10
N GLN A 85 -14.25 -29.70 -2.00
CA GLN A 85 -14.43 -28.91 -0.77
C GLN A 85 -13.08 -28.50 -0.15
N ALA A 86 -12.07 -29.36 -0.18
CA ALA A 86 -10.73 -29.02 0.29
C ALA A 86 -10.09 -27.90 -0.56
N GLN A 87 -10.24 -27.95 -1.89
CA GLN A 87 -9.74 -26.89 -2.78
C GLN A 87 -10.49 -25.55 -2.62
N ILE A 88 -11.79 -25.58 -2.35
CA ILE A 88 -12.59 -24.38 -2.06
C ILE A 88 -12.10 -23.76 -0.75
N LYS A 89 -11.89 -24.54 0.29
CA LYS A 89 -11.41 -24.08 1.60
C LYS A 89 -10.02 -23.43 1.52
N ILE A 90 -9.08 -24.03 0.76
CA ILE A 90 -7.74 -23.48 0.52
C ILE A 90 -7.79 -22.13 -0.21
N LYS A 91 -8.81 -21.87 -1.03
CA LYS A 91 -8.97 -20.59 -1.74
C LYS A 91 -9.73 -19.53 -0.95
N GLU A 92 -10.61 -19.95 -0.05
CA GLU A 92 -11.39 -19.02 0.78
C GLU A 92 -10.57 -18.42 1.94
N GLU A 93 -9.64 -19.16 2.50
CA GLU A 93 -8.83 -18.75 3.64
C GLU A 93 -7.95 -17.53 3.33
N PRO A 94 -7.17 -17.49 2.22
CA PRO A 94 -6.42 -16.29 1.84
C PRO A 94 -7.31 -15.10 1.48
N LEU A 95 -8.47 -15.33 0.89
CA LEU A 95 -9.42 -14.28 0.55
C LEU A 95 -10.04 -13.63 1.79
N ASN A 96 -10.37 -14.45 2.79
CA ASN A 96 -10.87 -13.96 4.07
C ASN A 96 -9.79 -13.18 4.83
N ARG A 97 -8.55 -13.67 4.81
CA ARG A 97 -7.40 -12.96 5.39
C ARG A 97 -7.14 -11.61 4.72
N LEU A 98 -7.25 -11.54 3.38
CA LEU A 98 -7.14 -10.28 2.65
C LEU A 98 -8.24 -9.28 3.03
N LYS A 99 -9.48 -9.75 3.20
CA LYS A 99 -10.59 -8.90 3.65
C LYS A 99 -10.39 -8.40 5.09
N GLU A 100 -9.86 -9.23 5.94
CA GLU A 100 -9.54 -8.88 7.33
C GLU A 100 -8.44 -7.82 7.38
N LEU A 101 -7.32 -8.04 6.65
CA LEU A 101 -6.25 -7.07 6.52
C LEU A 101 -6.73 -5.74 5.94
N GLN A 102 -7.61 -5.77 4.94
CA GLN A 102 -8.20 -4.55 4.39
C GLN A 102 -9.03 -3.78 5.43
N ARG A 103 -9.78 -4.49 6.28
CA ARG A 103 -10.52 -3.86 7.39
C ARG A 103 -9.57 -3.26 8.43
N GLU A 104 -8.48 -3.97 8.76
CA GLU A 104 -7.46 -3.46 9.67
C GLU A 104 -6.79 -2.21 9.12
N ILE A 105 -6.44 -2.20 7.83
CA ILE A 105 -5.85 -1.03 7.15
C ILE A 105 -6.83 0.15 7.22
N ASN A 106 -8.08 -0.04 6.83
CA ASN A 106 -9.07 1.03 6.86
C ASN A 106 -9.30 1.57 8.29
N ALA A 107 -9.33 0.70 9.29
CA ALA A 107 -9.47 1.10 10.69
C ALA A 107 -8.25 1.90 11.18
N LYS A 108 -7.04 1.50 10.77
CA LYS A 108 -5.80 2.22 11.07
C LYS A 108 -5.74 3.58 10.38
N GLU A 109 -6.19 3.68 9.14
CA GLU A 109 -6.28 4.94 8.41
C GLU A 109 -7.27 5.90 9.06
N GLU A 110 -8.45 5.40 9.50
CA GLU A 110 -9.40 6.22 10.26
C GLU A 110 -8.80 6.67 11.61
N GLN A 111 -8.11 5.79 12.31
CA GLN A 111 -7.44 6.13 13.56
C GLN A 111 -6.35 7.18 13.34
N LYS A 112 -5.53 7.03 12.31
CA LYS A 112 -4.51 8.00 11.91
C LYS A 112 -5.14 9.37 11.66
N LYS A 113 -6.21 9.43 10.87
CA LYS A 113 -6.90 10.68 10.56
C LYS A 113 -7.49 11.37 11.80
N ARG A 114 -8.04 10.60 12.75
CA ARG A 114 -8.50 11.17 14.04
C ARG A 114 -7.36 11.75 14.86
N LEU A 115 -6.25 11.02 14.96
CA LEU A 115 -5.07 11.48 15.69
C LEU A 115 -4.45 12.72 15.03
N GLU A 116 -4.43 12.81 13.70
CA GLU A 116 -3.97 14.00 12.98
C GLU A 116 -4.86 15.21 13.28
N GLN A 117 -6.19 15.02 13.32
CA GLN A 117 -7.12 16.09 13.69
C GLN A 117 -6.96 16.52 15.14
N GLU A 118 -6.83 15.58 16.08
CA GLU A 118 -6.60 15.85 17.50
C GLU A 118 -5.27 16.58 17.72
N ASN A 119 -4.20 16.18 17.03
CA ASN A 119 -2.93 16.89 17.07
C ASN A 119 -3.02 18.31 16.51
N LEU A 120 -3.76 18.51 15.42
CA LEU A 120 -3.96 19.84 14.87
C LEU A 120 -4.72 20.74 15.85
N GLU A 121 -5.75 20.23 16.50
CA GLU A 121 -6.54 20.96 17.50
C GLU A 121 -5.70 21.28 18.74
N LEU A 122 -4.94 20.30 19.24
CA LEU A 122 -4.05 20.48 20.37
C LEU A 122 -2.94 21.51 20.10
N ASN A 123 -2.35 21.49 18.92
CA ASN A 123 -1.36 22.47 18.49
C ASN A 123 -1.97 23.88 18.44
N LYS A 124 -3.21 24.01 17.99
CA LYS A 124 -3.92 25.28 17.96
C LYS A 124 -4.20 25.82 19.37
N GLU A 125 -4.70 24.96 20.27
CA GLU A 125 -4.89 25.32 21.69
C GLU A 125 -3.57 25.73 22.36
N PHE A 126 -2.48 25.02 22.06
CA PHE A 126 -1.15 25.34 22.55
C PHE A 126 -0.68 26.74 22.10
N GLU A 127 -0.84 27.04 20.80
CA GLU A 127 -0.48 28.35 20.24
C GLU A 127 -1.35 29.48 20.84
N GLU A 128 -2.65 29.23 21.02
CA GLU A 128 -3.55 30.20 21.66
C GLU A 128 -3.14 30.46 23.12
N ALA A 129 -2.88 29.41 23.90
CA ALA A 129 -2.42 29.53 25.29
C ALA A 129 -1.07 30.26 25.37
N ARG A 130 -0.16 29.96 24.48
CA ARG A 130 1.14 30.59 24.36
C ARG A 130 1.01 32.09 24.04
N ASN A 131 0.16 32.43 23.04
CA ASN A 131 -0.10 33.84 22.68
C ASN A 131 -0.72 34.64 23.83
N MET A 132 -1.66 34.04 24.58
CA MET A 132 -2.19 34.66 25.79
C MET A 132 -1.10 34.86 26.85
N MET A 133 -0.21 33.91 27.04
CA MET A 133 0.92 34.00 27.95
C MET A 133 1.88 35.12 27.54
N ILE A 134 2.21 35.23 26.26
CA ILE A 134 3.04 36.32 25.70
C ILE A 134 2.36 37.69 25.89
N GLN A 135 1.05 37.79 25.68
CA GLN A 135 0.30 39.01 25.86
C GLN A 135 0.29 39.44 27.33
N ASN A 136 0.12 38.50 28.25
CA ASN A 136 0.15 38.78 29.69
C ASN A 136 1.55 39.17 30.19
N MET A 137 2.60 38.68 29.57
CA MET A 137 4.01 39.02 29.85
C MET A 137 4.49 40.33 29.23
N LYS A 138 3.70 40.97 28.33
CA LYS A 138 4.08 42.22 27.66
C LYS A 138 4.43 43.39 28.61
N THR A 139 4.24 43.20 29.88
CA THR A 139 4.46 44.23 30.90
C THR A 139 5.83 44.14 31.61
N GLU A 140 6.59 43.04 31.53
CA GLU A 140 7.63 42.82 32.53
C GLU A 140 9.12 42.75 32.07
N SER A 141 9.53 42.44 30.90
CA SER A 141 10.93 42.64 30.47
C SER A 141 11.22 42.44 28.98
N THR A 142 12.14 43.25 28.46
CA THR A 142 12.69 43.12 27.09
C THR A 142 13.45 41.81 26.92
N GLU A 143 14.10 41.30 27.95
CA GLU A 143 14.83 40.04 27.95
C GLU A 143 13.93 38.82 27.71
N LEU A 144 12.76 38.79 28.35
CA LEU A 144 11.81 37.70 28.22
C LEU A 144 11.22 37.64 26.79
N LYS A 145 10.99 38.81 26.17
CA LYS A 145 10.54 38.90 24.77
C LYS A 145 11.56 38.33 23.79
N SER A 146 12.83 38.61 24.01
CA SER A 146 13.92 38.09 23.19
C SER A 146 13.98 36.56 23.32
N ILE A 147 13.92 35.99 24.51
CA ILE A 147 13.91 34.53 24.72
C ILE A 147 12.73 33.86 24.04
N ILE A 148 11.53 34.44 24.08
CA ILE A 148 10.35 33.92 23.43
C ILE A 148 10.51 33.95 21.90
N SER A 149 11.05 35.05 21.36
CA SER A 149 11.33 35.17 19.92
C SER A 149 12.36 34.14 19.45
N ASP A 150 13.44 33.97 20.21
CA ASP A 150 14.49 33.00 19.93
C ASP A 150 13.93 31.54 19.98
N TYR A 151 13.07 31.27 20.95
CA TYR A 151 12.40 29.97 21.08
C TYR A 151 11.46 29.70 19.88
N ASP A 152 10.69 30.68 19.45
CA ASP A 152 9.83 30.61 18.28
C ASP A 152 10.62 30.33 17.00
N PHE A 153 11.72 31.04 16.81
CA PHE A 153 12.62 30.81 15.70
C PHE A 153 13.15 29.38 15.70
N VAL A 154 13.59 28.88 16.87
CA VAL A 154 14.09 27.50 16.99
C VAL A 154 13.01 26.46 16.66
N LEU A 155 11.78 26.63 17.12
CA LEU A 155 10.67 25.72 16.79
C LEU A 155 10.35 25.74 15.31
N HIS A 156 10.35 26.91 14.68
CA HIS A 156 10.11 27.07 13.26
C HIS A 156 11.20 26.39 12.46
N PHE A 157 12.46 26.68 12.76
CA PHE A 157 13.63 26.09 12.12
C PHE A 157 13.72 24.57 12.30
N ALA A 158 13.32 24.06 13.46
CA ALA A 158 13.26 22.64 13.72
C ALA A 158 12.09 21.93 13.01
N GLY A 159 11.18 22.69 12.37
CA GLY A 159 10.00 22.13 11.72
C GLY A 159 8.90 21.71 12.69
N MET A 160 8.96 22.14 13.94
CA MET A 160 8.02 21.78 15.01
C MET A 160 6.78 22.68 15.07
N LYS A 161 6.72 23.70 14.23
CA LYS A 161 5.59 24.62 14.12
C LYS A 161 4.85 24.40 12.80
N SER A 162 3.51 24.47 12.85
CA SER A 162 2.71 24.50 11.63
C SER A 162 3.09 25.71 10.77
N PHE A 163 2.93 25.59 9.48
CA PHE A 163 3.15 26.65 8.51
C PHE A 163 1.85 26.92 7.76
N GLU A 164 1.52 28.19 7.61
CA GLU A 164 0.45 28.69 6.75
C GLU A 164 0.98 29.88 5.95
N GLY A 165 0.80 29.84 4.62
CA GLY A 165 1.29 30.90 3.75
C GLY A 165 1.15 30.54 2.28
N GLN A 166 1.91 31.18 1.45
CA GLN A 166 2.02 30.79 0.03
C GLN A 166 3.29 30.01 -0.22
N GLY A 167 3.35 29.26 -1.31
CA GLY A 167 4.51 28.41 -1.56
C GLY A 167 4.60 27.89 -2.99
N ILE A 168 5.63 27.11 -3.22
CA ILE A 168 5.85 26.37 -4.46
C ILE A 168 5.76 24.88 -4.16
N ARG A 169 4.96 24.20 -4.98
CA ARG A 169 4.86 22.74 -4.95
C ARG A 169 5.52 22.16 -6.21
N VAL A 170 6.37 21.17 -6.00
CA VAL A 170 7.00 20.38 -7.07
C VAL A 170 6.52 18.96 -6.96
N THR A 171 5.82 18.47 -7.96
CA THR A 171 5.45 17.06 -8.08
C THR A 171 6.43 16.38 -9.00
N LEU A 172 7.16 15.40 -8.49
CA LEU A 172 8.17 14.65 -9.21
C LEU A 172 7.81 13.17 -9.23
N ALA A 173 7.74 12.59 -10.42
CA ALA A 173 7.42 11.16 -10.57
C ALA A 173 8.36 10.48 -11.58
N ASP A 174 8.44 9.16 -11.43
CA ASP A 174 9.18 8.30 -12.33
C ASP A 174 8.67 8.43 -13.77
N LYS A 175 9.51 8.08 -14.72
CA LYS A 175 9.14 8.04 -16.14
C LYS A 175 7.92 7.14 -16.35
N GLU A 176 7.04 7.54 -17.26
CA GLU A 176 5.86 6.76 -17.61
C GLU A 176 6.26 5.42 -18.26
N SER A 177 5.54 4.35 -17.91
CA SER A 177 5.73 3.02 -18.51
C SER A 177 7.00 2.27 -18.12
N ILE A 178 7.50 2.50 -16.89
CA ILE A 178 8.60 1.71 -16.34
C ILE A 178 8.11 0.31 -15.95
N ALA A 179 8.85 -0.70 -16.36
CA ALA A 179 8.54 -2.10 -16.05
C ALA A 179 8.95 -2.55 -14.64
N TYR A 180 9.72 -1.76 -13.90
CA TYR A 180 10.31 -2.09 -12.59
C TYR A 180 10.92 -3.50 -12.53
N ASP A 181 11.70 -3.84 -13.52
CA ASP A 181 12.43 -5.10 -13.62
C ASP A 181 13.95 -4.87 -13.70
N SER A 182 14.71 -5.93 -13.93
CA SER A 182 16.17 -5.85 -14.03
C SER A 182 16.68 -5.05 -15.23
N THR A 183 15.79 -4.63 -16.15
CA THR A 183 16.13 -3.84 -17.34
C THR A 183 15.85 -2.35 -17.16
N THR A 184 15.20 -1.94 -16.05
CA THR A 184 14.91 -0.54 -15.76
C THR A 184 16.21 0.24 -15.57
N ASP A 185 16.39 1.28 -16.36
CA ASP A 185 17.50 2.21 -16.17
C ASP A 185 17.25 3.04 -14.89
N SER A 186 18.21 3.02 -13.97
CA SER A 186 18.13 3.80 -12.73
C SER A 186 17.94 5.29 -12.97
N SER A 187 18.35 5.82 -14.15
CA SER A 187 18.13 7.22 -14.51
C SER A 187 16.66 7.58 -14.76
N GLU A 188 15.80 6.60 -15.00
CA GLU A 188 14.37 6.79 -15.31
C GLU A 188 13.48 6.84 -14.05
N ILE A 189 14.05 6.58 -12.87
CA ILE A 189 13.38 6.65 -11.58
C ILE A 189 13.89 7.81 -10.75
N VAL A 190 13.05 8.28 -9.81
CA VAL A 190 13.38 9.35 -8.88
C VAL A 190 14.26 8.79 -7.76
N HIS A 191 15.34 9.50 -7.46
CA HIS A 191 16.26 9.18 -6.38
C HIS A 191 16.21 10.23 -5.26
N ASP A 192 16.74 9.88 -4.09
CA ASP A 192 16.90 10.81 -2.97
C ASP A 192 17.71 12.07 -3.34
N GLY A 193 18.66 11.93 -4.24
CA GLY A 193 19.43 13.06 -4.79
C GLY A 193 18.56 14.07 -5.52
N ASP A 194 17.53 13.60 -6.25
CA ASP A 194 16.60 14.48 -6.96
C ASP A 194 15.73 15.27 -5.98
N LEU A 195 15.26 14.62 -4.91
CA LEU A 195 14.50 15.31 -3.86
C LEU A 195 15.36 16.29 -3.08
N ARG A 196 16.58 15.86 -2.74
CA ARG A 196 17.51 16.68 -1.96
C ARG A 196 17.88 17.97 -2.67
N ILE A 197 18.14 17.94 -3.97
CA ILE A 197 18.53 19.15 -4.69
C ILE A 197 17.37 20.19 -4.75
N ILE A 198 16.11 19.74 -4.81
CA ILE A 198 14.95 20.62 -4.73
C ILE A 198 14.80 21.20 -3.31
N VAL A 199 14.95 20.35 -2.29
CA VAL A 199 14.94 20.77 -0.88
C VAL A 199 16.06 21.79 -0.61
N GLU A 200 17.27 21.56 -1.13
CA GLU A 200 18.39 22.50 -0.99
C GLU A 200 18.15 23.82 -1.74
N PHE A 201 17.44 23.79 -2.87
CA PHE A 201 17.01 25.03 -3.54
C PHE A 201 16.10 25.84 -2.61
N PHE A 202 15.10 25.24 -1.98
CA PHE A 202 14.21 25.93 -1.04
C PHE A 202 14.99 26.46 0.17
N LYS A 203 15.87 25.65 0.77
CA LYS A 203 16.72 26.10 1.90
C LYS A 203 17.62 27.27 1.52
N SER A 204 18.26 27.21 0.34
CA SER A 204 19.18 28.24 -0.13
C SER A 204 18.49 29.56 -0.44
N ASN A 205 17.19 29.52 -0.70
CA ASN A 205 16.35 30.70 -0.95
C ASN A 205 15.52 31.08 0.28
N TYR A 206 15.89 30.57 1.48
CA TYR A 206 15.31 30.93 2.77
C TYR A 206 13.80 30.68 2.88
N PHE A 207 13.32 29.59 2.26
CA PHE A 207 11.94 29.15 2.49
C PHE A 207 11.72 28.77 3.94
N ASP A 208 10.64 29.29 4.54
CA ASP A 208 10.36 29.16 5.96
C ASP A 208 9.97 27.75 6.35
N ALA A 209 9.33 27.02 5.45
CA ALA A 209 8.87 25.68 5.68
C ALA A 209 9.05 24.80 4.45
N ILE A 210 9.51 23.57 4.67
CA ILE A 210 9.67 22.59 3.58
C ILE A 210 9.09 21.27 4.03
N ALA A 211 8.37 20.60 3.11
CA ALA A 211 7.85 19.25 3.33
C ALA A 211 8.06 18.37 2.09
N VAL A 212 8.14 17.05 2.31
CA VAL A 212 8.16 16.04 1.25
C VAL A 212 7.10 15.00 1.56
N ASN A 213 6.11 14.87 0.69
CA ASN A 213 4.91 14.02 0.88
C ASN A 213 4.23 14.23 2.24
N GLY A 214 4.15 15.51 2.70
CA GLY A 214 3.59 15.89 3.98
C GLY A 214 4.53 15.72 5.18
N GLU A 215 5.70 15.11 5.00
CA GLU A 215 6.72 14.99 6.05
C GLU A 215 7.53 16.29 6.13
N ARG A 216 7.41 17.00 7.25
CA ARG A 216 8.13 18.27 7.47
C ARG A 216 9.64 18.04 7.50
N ILE A 217 10.40 18.85 6.77
CA ILE A 217 11.85 18.77 6.67
C ILE A 217 12.50 19.73 7.65
N SER A 218 13.34 19.20 8.51
CA SER A 218 14.25 19.94 9.40
C SER A 218 15.70 19.87 8.85
N PRO A 219 16.63 20.61 9.45
CA PRO A 219 18.05 20.49 9.09
C PRO A 219 18.63 19.07 9.26
N MET A 220 18.04 18.28 10.16
CA MET A 220 18.47 16.91 10.48
C MET A 220 17.65 15.81 9.79
N SER A 221 16.67 16.17 8.97
CA SER A 221 15.81 15.22 8.29
C SER A 221 16.57 14.34 7.30
N PRO A 222 16.59 13.02 7.45
CA PRO A 222 17.17 12.13 6.48
C PRO A 222 16.29 12.02 5.23
N LEU A 223 16.94 12.04 4.06
CA LEU A 223 16.39 11.71 2.76
C LEU A 223 17.29 10.62 2.16
N LEU A 224 16.85 9.37 2.13
CA LEU A 224 17.69 8.23 1.77
C LEU A 224 16.96 7.24 0.87
N CYS A 225 17.55 6.85 -0.24
CA CYS A 225 17.06 5.74 -1.05
C CYS A 225 17.16 4.41 -0.29
N THR A 226 16.07 3.64 -0.30
CA THR A 226 15.98 2.31 0.28
C THR A 226 15.28 1.36 -0.72
N GLY A 227 16.00 0.95 -1.74
CA GLY A 227 15.43 0.21 -2.86
C GLY A 227 14.46 1.07 -3.69
N PRO A 228 13.21 0.62 -3.92
CA PRO A 228 12.24 1.35 -4.75
C PRO A 228 11.55 2.50 -4.02
N SER A 229 11.94 2.80 -2.79
CA SER A 229 11.34 3.84 -1.95
C SER A 229 12.39 4.80 -1.44
N VAL A 230 11.99 6.02 -1.09
CA VAL A 230 12.80 7.00 -0.39
C VAL A 230 12.29 7.12 1.05
N LEU A 231 13.19 6.98 2.00
CA LEU A 231 12.93 7.24 3.40
C LEU A 231 13.03 8.74 3.64
N VAL A 232 11.92 9.35 4.05
CA VAL A 232 11.83 10.75 4.49
C VAL A 232 11.54 10.72 5.99
N ASN A 233 12.42 11.30 6.79
CA ASN A 233 12.37 11.14 8.24
C ASN A 233 12.32 9.65 8.64
N ARG A 234 11.15 9.10 8.95
CA ARG A 234 10.94 7.69 9.33
C ARG A 234 9.89 7.00 8.46
N VAL A 235 9.39 7.68 7.44
CA VAL A 235 8.33 7.19 6.56
C VAL A 235 8.89 6.86 5.18
N TYR A 236 8.53 5.68 4.68
CA TYR A 236 8.89 5.27 3.33
C TYR A 236 7.86 5.77 2.34
N HIS A 237 8.35 6.51 1.35
CA HIS A 237 7.55 7.04 0.25
C HIS A 237 8.00 6.46 -1.08
N SER A 238 7.05 6.28 -1.98
CA SER A 238 7.29 5.87 -3.36
C SER A 238 6.79 6.96 -4.31
N SER A 239 7.29 6.97 -5.54
CA SER A 239 6.82 7.87 -6.59
C SER A 239 5.27 7.83 -6.73
N PRO A 240 4.58 8.98 -6.90
CA PRO A 240 5.13 10.33 -7.04
C PRO A 240 5.53 10.96 -5.70
N PHE A 241 6.50 11.90 -5.78
CA PHE A 241 6.93 12.71 -4.65
C PHE A 241 6.41 14.13 -4.79
N VAL A 242 5.86 14.68 -3.72
CA VAL A 242 5.38 16.06 -3.63
C VAL A 242 6.30 16.82 -2.68
N ILE A 243 7.07 17.76 -3.22
CA ILE A 243 8.00 18.61 -2.48
C ILE A 243 7.38 20.00 -2.39
N GLU A 244 7.19 20.49 -1.18
CA GLU A 244 6.55 21.78 -0.91
C GLU A 244 7.51 22.68 -0.16
N GLY A 245 7.65 23.92 -0.65
CA GLY A 245 8.38 25.00 0.01
C GLY A 245 7.46 26.17 0.24
N GLY A 246 7.30 26.61 1.48
CA GLY A 246 6.43 27.69 1.89
C GLY A 246 7.19 28.92 2.37
N LEU A 247 6.59 30.10 2.17
CA LEU A 247 7.08 31.41 2.58
C LEU A 247 5.93 32.19 3.25
N GLU A 248 6.13 32.68 4.46
CA GLU A 248 5.10 33.39 5.25
C GLU A 248 4.79 34.78 4.64
N GLU A 249 5.86 35.54 4.33
CA GLU A 249 5.75 36.88 3.78
C GLU A 249 6.59 37.01 2.52
N ILE A 250 5.95 37.10 1.38
CA ILE A 250 6.66 37.39 0.14
C ILE A 250 5.87 38.28 -0.79
N ASP A 251 6.54 39.28 -1.33
CA ASP A 251 5.96 40.22 -2.31
C ASP A 251 5.95 39.59 -3.73
N ASN A 252 6.76 38.59 -4.02
CA ASN A 252 6.95 38.07 -5.38
C ASN A 252 7.38 36.60 -5.44
N ILE A 253 6.47 35.68 -5.14
CA ILE A 253 6.72 34.23 -5.26
C ILE A 253 6.98 33.79 -6.71
N GLU A 254 6.47 34.55 -7.69
CA GLU A 254 6.64 34.28 -9.10
C GLU A 254 8.13 34.32 -9.54
N ASP A 255 8.95 35.12 -8.87
CA ASP A 255 10.39 35.18 -9.19
C ASP A 255 11.10 33.90 -8.75
N PHE A 256 10.78 33.35 -7.57
CA PHE A 256 11.32 32.06 -7.13
C PHE A 256 10.81 30.92 -7.99
N PHE A 257 9.56 30.96 -8.40
CA PHE A 257 8.98 30.00 -9.31
C PHE A 257 9.72 29.96 -10.65
N LYS A 258 9.97 31.10 -11.28
CA LYS A 258 10.77 31.20 -12.50
C LYS A 258 12.20 30.75 -12.29
N GLN A 259 12.84 31.22 -11.20
CA GLN A 259 14.18 30.82 -10.85
C GLN A 259 14.31 29.30 -10.69
N LEU A 260 13.35 28.64 -10.06
CA LEU A 260 13.32 27.18 -9.94
C LEU A 260 13.17 26.50 -11.30
N GLN A 261 12.25 26.97 -12.15
CA GLN A 261 12.04 26.41 -13.50
C GLN A 261 13.29 26.49 -14.37
N ASP A 262 14.09 27.56 -14.21
CA ASP A 262 15.30 27.80 -14.99
C ASP A 262 16.53 27.01 -14.49
N GLN A 263 16.42 26.35 -13.33
CA GLN A 263 17.53 25.57 -12.77
C GLN A 263 17.96 24.43 -13.71
N GLN A 264 19.27 24.24 -13.81
CA GLN A 264 19.85 23.20 -14.65
C GLN A 264 19.41 21.79 -14.20
N PHE A 265 19.25 21.57 -12.90
CA PHE A 265 18.80 20.27 -12.38
C PHE A 265 17.35 19.95 -12.78
N ILE A 266 16.47 20.95 -12.89
CA ILE A 266 15.11 20.78 -13.40
C ILE A 266 15.12 20.32 -14.85
N LYS A 267 15.99 20.94 -15.68
CA LYS A 267 16.17 20.54 -17.09
C LYS A 267 16.72 19.11 -17.18
N ALA A 268 17.73 18.79 -16.37
CA ALA A 268 18.31 17.45 -16.33
C ALA A 268 17.29 16.35 -15.92
N MET A 269 16.41 16.64 -14.97
CA MET A 269 15.32 15.71 -14.58
C MET A 269 14.35 15.45 -15.72
N LYS A 270 13.95 16.51 -16.45
CA LYS A 270 13.10 16.41 -17.64
C LYS A 270 13.79 15.64 -18.77
N ASP A 271 15.07 15.85 -18.99
CA ASP A 271 15.87 15.16 -20.03
C ASP A 271 15.97 13.64 -19.74
N ARG A 272 15.98 13.26 -18.46
CA ARG A 272 15.87 11.86 -18.00
C ARG A 272 14.49 11.25 -18.23
N GLY A 273 13.50 12.06 -18.59
CA GLY A 273 12.11 11.64 -18.81
C GLY A 273 11.28 11.55 -17.54
N LEU A 274 11.74 12.09 -16.42
CA LEU A 274 10.95 12.19 -15.19
C LEU A 274 9.76 13.12 -15.41
N LYS A 275 8.61 12.78 -14.83
CA LYS A 275 7.45 13.67 -14.81
C LYS A 275 7.65 14.71 -13.73
N LEU A 276 7.61 15.98 -14.12
CA LEU A 276 7.85 17.09 -13.22
C LEU A 276 6.83 18.20 -13.48
N GLU A 277 6.07 18.53 -12.45
CA GLU A 277 5.13 19.66 -12.42
C GLU A 277 5.56 20.63 -11.30
N ILE A 278 5.46 21.92 -11.57
CA ILE A 278 5.77 22.98 -10.60
C ILE A 278 4.58 23.93 -10.60
N GLU A 279 4.03 24.21 -9.41
CA GLU A 279 2.90 25.13 -9.24
C GLU A 279 3.10 26.07 -8.06
N ILE A 280 2.48 27.25 -8.12
CA ILE A 280 2.36 28.17 -6.99
C ILE A 280 1.09 27.82 -6.21
N VAL A 281 1.21 27.64 -4.91
CA VAL A 281 0.12 27.37 -3.99
C VAL A 281 -0.09 28.60 -3.10
N LYS A 282 -1.27 29.22 -3.17
CA LYS A 282 -1.57 30.47 -2.44
C LYS A 282 -1.90 30.25 -0.96
N ASP A 283 -2.54 29.13 -0.66
CA ASP A 283 -2.98 28.77 0.70
C ASP A 283 -2.30 27.42 1.07
N MET A 284 -0.98 27.45 1.22
CA MET A 284 -0.19 26.27 1.60
C MET A 284 -0.26 26.07 3.11
N GLN A 285 -0.59 24.86 3.51
CA GLN A 285 -0.57 24.45 4.92
C GLN A 285 0.36 23.25 5.08
N LEU A 286 1.38 23.38 5.92
CA LEU A 286 2.30 22.30 6.25
C LEU A 286 2.22 21.98 7.75
N ASN A 287 1.98 20.73 8.04
CA ASN A 287 1.93 20.24 9.41
C ASN A 287 3.31 20.31 10.07
N PRO A 288 3.38 20.44 11.41
CA PRO A 288 4.63 20.29 12.14
C PRO A 288 5.17 18.86 11.98
N MET A 289 6.46 18.70 12.22
CA MET A 289 7.11 17.38 12.26
C MET A 289 6.46 16.51 13.35
N GLN A 290 6.02 15.32 12.97
CA GLN A 290 5.41 14.34 13.88
C GLN A 290 6.51 13.48 14.56
N ASP A 291 7.39 14.07 15.34
CA ASP A 291 8.47 13.31 15.98
C ASP A 291 8.37 13.32 17.51
N ASP A 292 7.27 12.78 18.04
CA ASP A 292 7.02 12.62 19.48
C ASP A 292 8.15 11.85 20.20
N ILE A 293 8.84 10.94 19.49
CA ILE A 293 9.87 10.08 20.11
C ILE A 293 11.17 10.86 20.35
N TYR A 294 11.53 11.78 19.44
CA TYR A 294 12.75 12.55 19.61
C TYR A 294 12.61 13.60 20.72
N ILE A 295 11.46 14.26 20.76
CA ILE A 295 11.13 15.25 21.79
C ILE A 295 11.04 14.57 23.17
N ASN A 296 10.31 13.47 23.28
CA ASN A 296 10.17 12.74 24.55
C ASN A 296 11.50 12.19 25.04
N SER A 297 12.38 11.69 24.17
CA SER A 297 13.72 11.23 24.57
C SER A 297 14.64 12.36 25.05
N GLN A 298 14.45 13.58 24.55
CA GLN A 298 15.20 14.76 25.01
C GLN A 298 14.59 15.35 26.28
N VAL A 299 13.27 15.38 26.39
CA VAL A 299 12.57 15.80 27.61
C VAL A 299 12.87 14.86 28.78
N ASP A 300 12.93 13.55 28.54
CA ASP A 300 13.34 12.57 29.55
C ASP A 300 14.80 12.77 30.00
N ARG A 301 15.71 13.13 29.08
CA ARG A 301 17.09 13.49 29.41
C ARG A 301 17.17 14.78 30.23
N LEU A 302 16.39 15.81 29.88
CA LEU A 302 16.33 17.05 30.60
C LEU A 302 15.62 16.89 31.95
N GLY A 303 14.63 15.99 32.03
CA GLY A 303 13.98 15.62 33.32
C GLY A 303 14.92 14.90 34.27
N GLY A 304 15.89 14.14 33.77
CA GLY A 304 16.95 13.53 34.57
C GLY A 304 17.86 14.55 35.27
N TYR A 305 18.11 15.71 34.64
CA TYR A 305 18.90 16.80 35.25
C TYR A 305 18.18 17.52 36.39
N LYS A 306 16.85 17.49 36.46
CA LYS A 306 16.09 18.11 37.54
C LYS A 306 16.26 17.41 38.89
N ASN A 307 16.71 16.18 38.93
CA ASN A 307 16.90 15.42 40.15
C ASN A 307 18.33 15.54 40.76
N GLU A 308 19.25 16.17 40.03
CA GLU A 308 20.64 16.36 40.50
C GLU A 308 20.91 17.76 41.11
N ILE A 309 19.93 18.65 41.02
CA ILE A 309 20.01 19.98 41.66
C ILE A 309 19.11 19.96 42.91
N LYS A 310 19.62 19.32 43.96
CA LYS A 310 19.17 19.48 45.34
C LYS A 310 20.34 19.81 46.25
#